data_d5c3af6b774e12f9b1034a530a50aa2e
#
_entry.id   d5c3af6b774e12f9b1034a530a50aa2e
#
_cell.length_a   1.000
_cell.length_b   1.000
_cell.length_c   1.000
_cell.angle_alpha   90.00
_cell.angle_beta   90.00
_cell.angle_gamma   90.00
#
_symmetry.space_group_name_H-M   'P 1'
#
loop_
_entity.id
_entity.type
_entity.pdbx_description
1 polymer ?
#
loop_
_entity_poly.entity_id
_entity_poly.type
_entity_poly.pdbx_seq_one_letter_code
_entity_poly.pdbx_strand_id
1 'polypeptide(L)'
;FLLENIFKNFGEYAYDGFFVFDADNILDENFISEMNNVFDNGYKVVTSYRNSKNFGDNWISAGYSIFFLREATQLNRARMMFGTSSCVSGTGFLFSSEIARENGGWKHFLLTEDFEFTVDRILKDDTVGYCENAIIYDEQPTRLGQSFTQRARWIKGYLQVFSRCL
;
A
#
# COMPACT_ATOMS: atom_id res chain seq x y z
N PHE A 1 11.72 -10.00 -10.85
CA PHE A 1 10.36 -9.74 -10.45
C PHE A 1 9.80 -8.53 -11.20
N LEU A 2 8.45 -8.32 -11.24
CA LEU A 2 7.82 -7.34 -12.14
C LEU A 2 8.33 -5.92 -11.91
N LEU A 3 8.25 -5.42 -10.67
CA LEU A 3 8.70 -4.07 -10.33
C LEU A 3 10.20 -3.86 -10.61
N GLU A 4 11.04 -4.82 -10.30
CA GLU A 4 12.48 -4.77 -10.60
C GLU A 4 12.75 -4.64 -12.11
N ASN A 5 12.02 -5.41 -12.95
CA ASN A 5 12.14 -5.31 -14.40
C ASN A 5 11.63 -3.97 -14.94
N ILE A 6 10.56 -3.42 -14.35
CA ILE A 6 10.05 -2.10 -14.70
C ILE A 6 11.13 -1.04 -14.44
N PHE A 7 11.76 -1.04 -13.26
CA PHE A 7 12.81 -0.07 -12.94
C PHE A 7 14.06 -0.20 -13.80
N LYS A 8 14.46 -1.42 -14.16
CA LYS A 8 15.59 -1.65 -15.09
C LYS A 8 15.33 -1.10 -16.50
N ASN A 9 14.08 -1.18 -16.96
CA ASN A 9 13.72 -0.81 -18.34
C ASN A 9 13.23 0.63 -18.47
N PHE A 10 12.69 1.22 -17.41
CA PHE A 10 12.06 2.54 -17.43
C PHE A 10 12.68 3.55 -16.45
N GLY A 11 13.70 3.16 -15.70
CA GLY A 11 14.37 4.02 -14.71
C GLY A 11 15.11 5.24 -15.29
N GLU A 12 15.34 5.27 -16.62
CA GLU A 12 15.92 6.42 -17.33
C GLU A 12 14.89 7.52 -17.62
N TYR A 13 13.58 7.23 -17.52
CA TYR A 13 12.54 8.22 -17.72
C TYR A 13 12.38 9.13 -16.50
N ALA A 14 12.17 10.42 -16.77
CA ALA A 14 12.01 11.45 -15.74
C ALA A 14 10.57 11.42 -15.17
N TYR A 15 10.26 10.39 -14.38
CA TYR A 15 9.02 10.34 -13.61
C TYR A 15 9.27 10.85 -12.19
N ASP A 16 8.28 11.52 -11.60
CA ASP A 16 8.34 12.01 -10.22
C ASP A 16 8.02 10.89 -9.23
N GLY A 17 7.14 9.97 -9.61
CA GLY A 17 6.73 8.86 -8.77
C GLY A 17 6.08 7.70 -9.53
N PHE A 18 5.82 6.62 -8.81
CA PHE A 18 5.25 5.38 -9.33
C PHE A 18 4.05 4.96 -8.51
N PHE A 19 2.94 4.70 -9.21
CA PHE A 19 1.77 4.08 -8.60
C PHE A 19 1.87 2.56 -8.65
N VAL A 20 1.42 1.90 -7.59
CA VAL A 20 1.33 0.44 -7.50
C VAL A 20 -0.11 0.03 -7.28
N PHE A 21 -0.63 -0.79 -8.19
CA PHE A 21 -1.99 -1.32 -8.16
C PHE A 21 -1.99 -2.83 -8.42
N ASP A 22 -2.91 -3.52 -7.78
CA ASP A 22 -3.28 -4.88 -8.18
C ASP A 22 -4.12 -4.83 -9.46
N ALA A 23 -3.99 -5.86 -10.30
CA ALA A 23 -4.60 -5.87 -11.62
C ALA A 23 -6.15 -5.87 -11.62
N ASP A 24 -6.74 -6.19 -10.49
CA ASP A 24 -8.20 -6.23 -10.29
C ASP A 24 -8.75 -4.96 -9.63
N ASN A 25 -7.92 -3.98 -9.32
CA ASN A 25 -8.37 -2.76 -8.67
C ASN A 25 -9.19 -1.86 -9.60
N ILE A 26 -10.21 -1.20 -9.03
CA ILE A 26 -10.97 -0.13 -9.67
C ILE A 26 -10.68 1.16 -8.90
N LEU A 27 -10.35 2.21 -9.63
CA LEU A 27 -10.03 3.51 -9.06
C LEU A 27 -11.24 4.46 -9.18
N ASP A 28 -11.42 5.32 -8.17
CA ASP A 28 -12.27 6.50 -8.30
C ASP A 28 -11.72 7.43 -9.39
N GLU A 29 -12.59 8.17 -10.07
CA GLU A 29 -12.22 9.07 -11.17
C GLU A 29 -11.21 10.15 -10.76
N ASN A 30 -11.22 10.58 -9.51
CA ASN A 30 -10.31 11.59 -8.96
C ASN A 30 -9.07 11.01 -8.29
N PHE A 31 -8.91 9.68 -8.27
CA PHE A 31 -7.86 9.00 -7.52
C PHE A 31 -6.46 9.59 -7.76
N ILE A 32 -6.06 9.73 -9.02
CA ILE A 32 -4.72 10.21 -9.39
C ILE A 32 -4.51 11.66 -8.95
N SER A 33 -5.50 12.52 -9.16
CA SER A 33 -5.40 13.94 -8.79
C SER A 33 -5.32 14.12 -7.27
N GLU A 34 -6.12 13.38 -6.50
CA GLU A 34 -6.09 13.43 -5.05
C GLU A 34 -4.77 12.90 -4.47
N MET A 35 -4.23 11.81 -5.02
CA MET A 35 -2.94 11.29 -4.62
C MET A 35 -1.80 12.27 -4.93
N ASN A 36 -1.81 12.90 -6.11
CA ASN A 36 -0.83 13.92 -6.47
C ASN A 36 -0.88 15.14 -5.54
N ASN A 37 -2.07 15.58 -5.14
CA ASN A 37 -2.20 16.68 -4.18
C ASN A 37 -1.48 16.39 -2.85
N VAL A 38 -1.57 15.16 -2.35
CA VAL A 38 -0.86 14.76 -1.12
C VAL A 38 0.64 14.61 -1.38
N PHE A 39 1.02 14.05 -2.51
CA PHE A 39 2.42 13.89 -2.92
C PHE A 39 3.14 15.24 -3.04
N ASP A 40 2.49 16.23 -3.66
CA ASP A 40 3.01 17.60 -3.83
C ASP A 40 3.17 18.34 -2.48
N ASN A 41 2.51 17.89 -1.42
CA ASN A 41 2.74 18.38 -0.05
C ASN A 41 4.03 17.84 0.60
N GLY A 42 4.84 17.08 -0.16
CA GLY A 42 6.19 16.65 0.24
C GLY A 42 6.28 15.23 0.82
N TYR A 43 5.20 14.43 0.78
CA TYR A 43 5.25 13.02 1.15
C TYR A 43 5.90 12.20 0.04
N LYS A 44 7.02 11.52 0.35
CA LYS A 44 7.68 10.62 -0.61
C LYS A 44 6.93 9.30 -0.85
N VAL A 45 6.05 8.92 0.07
CA VAL A 45 5.17 7.75 -0.02
C VAL A 45 3.77 8.16 0.41
N VAL A 46 2.76 7.79 -0.37
CA VAL A 46 1.36 8.08 -0.06
C VAL A 46 0.53 6.81 -0.24
N THR A 47 -0.26 6.44 0.75
CA THR A 47 -1.25 5.36 0.66
C THR A 47 -2.66 5.93 0.53
N SER A 48 -3.57 5.16 -0.07
CA SER A 48 -4.93 5.58 -0.38
C SER A 48 -5.98 4.97 0.54
N TYR A 49 -7.23 5.39 0.36
CA TYR A 49 -8.40 4.79 1.00
C TYR A 49 -8.77 3.50 0.28
N ARG A 50 -8.54 2.36 0.93
CA ARG A 50 -8.90 1.04 0.40
C ARG A 50 -10.32 0.67 0.79
N ASN A 51 -11.19 0.58 -0.22
CA ASN A 51 -12.57 0.13 -0.13
C ASN A 51 -12.70 -1.28 -0.75
N SER A 52 -13.90 -1.84 -0.76
CA SER A 52 -14.18 -3.18 -1.29
C SER A 52 -15.24 -3.14 -2.39
N LYS A 53 -15.04 -3.92 -3.46
CA LYS A 53 -16.03 -4.11 -4.53
C LYS A 53 -17.17 -5.03 -4.12
N ASN A 54 -16.88 -5.99 -3.26
CA ASN A 54 -17.75 -7.13 -2.97
C ASN A 54 -18.11 -7.29 -1.49
N PHE A 55 -18.34 -6.17 -0.81
CA PHE A 55 -18.76 -6.15 0.60
C PHE A 55 -19.98 -7.03 0.87
N GLY A 56 -20.96 -7.00 -0.05
CA GLY A 56 -22.25 -7.66 0.11
C GLY A 56 -22.28 -9.15 -0.29
N ASP A 57 -21.20 -9.74 -0.81
CA ASP A 57 -21.23 -11.10 -1.34
C ASP A 57 -21.47 -12.15 -0.23
N ASN A 58 -20.76 -12.05 0.87
CA ASN A 58 -20.96 -12.90 2.05
C ASN A 58 -20.25 -12.35 3.29
N TRP A 59 -20.39 -13.03 4.42
CA TRP A 59 -19.82 -12.61 5.70
C TRP A 59 -18.29 -12.60 5.72
N ILE A 60 -17.61 -13.38 4.86
CA ILE A 60 -16.14 -13.42 4.76
C ILE A 60 -15.65 -12.13 4.08
N SER A 61 -16.21 -11.81 2.91
CA SER A 61 -15.87 -10.58 2.20
C SER A 61 -16.25 -9.33 3.02
N ALA A 62 -17.39 -9.35 3.70
CA ALA A 62 -17.79 -8.30 4.62
C ALA A 62 -16.77 -8.11 5.76
N GLY A 63 -16.31 -9.20 6.37
CA GLY A 63 -15.30 -9.16 7.43
C GLY A 63 -13.96 -8.58 6.99
N TYR A 64 -13.50 -8.91 5.76
CA TYR A 64 -12.32 -8.30 5.17
C TYR A 64 -12.52 -6.83 4.86
N SER A 65 -13.66 -6.49 4.28
CA SER A 65 -14.00 -5.10 3.97
C SER A 65 -14.00 -4.23 5.23
N ILE A 66 -14.60 -4.69 6.32
CA ILE A 66 -14.58 -3.97 7.61
C ILE A 66 -13.15 -3.82 8.14
N PHE A 67 -12.30 -4.83 7.97
CA PHE A 67 -10.89 -4.75 8.36
C PHE A 67 -10.17 -3.61 7.64
N PHE A 68 -10.26 -3.53 6.30
CA PHE A 68 -9.62 -2.48 5.52
C PHE A 68 -10.26 -1.10 5.71
N LEU A 69 -11.59 -1.03 5.85
CA LEU A 69 -12.29 0.22 6.20
C LEU A 69 -11.82 0.77 7.56
N ARG A 70 -11.65 -0.11 8.56
CA ARG A 70 -11.09 0.30 9.86
C ARG A 70 -9.67 0.82 9.72
N GLU A 71 -8.84 0.13 8.93
CA GLU A 71 -7.46 0.54 8.66
C GLU A 71 -7.41 1.94 8.03
N ALA A 72 -8.20 2.17 6.99
CA ALA A 72 -8.28 3.44 6.30
C ALA A 72 -8.85 4.55 7.20
N THR A 73 -10.06 4.37 7.74
CA THR A 73 -10.79 5.44 8.42
C THR A 73 -10.33 5.71 9.85
N GLN A 74 -9.88 4.69 10.58
CA GLN A 74 -9.51 4.85 11.98
C GLN A 74 -8.00 4.90 12.19
N LEU A 75 -7.23 4.03 11.53
CA LEU A 75 -5.79 3.96 11.77
C LEU A 75 -5.01 4.97 10.91
N ASN A 76 -5.12 4.90 9.59
CA ASN A 76 -4.33 5.76 8.70
C ASN A 76 -4.76 7.22 8.81
N ARG A 77 -6.07 7.49 8.87
CA ARG A 77 -6.58 8.84 9.09
C ARG A 77 -6.09 9.43 10.42
N ALA A 78 -6.17 8.67 11.52
CA ALA A 78 -5.68 9.14 12.81
C ALA A 78 -4.17 9.40 12.80
N ARG A 79 -3.38 8.50 12.20
CA ARG A 79 -1.94 8.69 12.05
C ARG A 79 -1.61 9.96 11.27
N MET A 80 -2.29 10.20 10.15
CA MET A 80 -2.12 11.42 9.36
C MET A 80 -2.46 12.68 10.19
N MET A 81 -3.56 12.67 10.95
CA MET A 81 -3.96 13.78 11.82
C MET A 81 -2.94 14.07 12.93
N PHE A 82 -2.27 13.06 13.46
CA PHE A 82 -1.24 13.19 14.49
C PHE A 82 0.17 13.42 13.94
N GLY A 83 0.32 13.54 12.62
CA GLY A 83 1.63 13.70 11.97
C GLY A 83 2.55 12.48 12.12
N THR A 84 1.98 11.29 12.33
CA THR A 84 2.73 10.03 12.37
C THR A 84 2.59 9.27 11.05
N SER A 85 3.51 8.32 10.79
CA SER A 85 3.51 7.56 9.55
C SER A 85 2.29 6.64 9.43
N SER A 86 1.60 6.70 8.29
CA SER A 86 0.63 5.69 7.87
C SER A 86 1.32 4.41 7.46
N CYS A 87 0.56 3.40 7.04
CA CYS A 87 1.07 2.12 6.57
C CYS A 87 0.55 1.85 5.16
N VAL A 88 1.42 1.41 4.27
CA VAL A 88 1.01 0.89 2.95
C VAL A 88 0.29 -0.45 3.14
N SER A 89 -0.76 -0.67 2.39
CA SER A 89 -1.66 -1.84 2.54
C SER A 89 -1.80 -2.61 1.23
N GLY A 90 -0.67 -3.06 0.68
CA GLY A 90 -0.58 -3.95 -0.49
C GLY A 90 -0.77 -3.26 -1.83
N THR A 91 -1.75 -2.39 -1.97
CA THR A 91 -2.14 -1.78 -3.25
C THR A 91 -2.60 -0.34 -3.07
N GLY A 92 -2.75 0.40 -4.18
CA GLY A 92 -3.24 1.77 -4.16
C GLY A 92 -2.28 2.75 -3.47
N PHE A 93 -1.00 2.63 -3.69
CA PHE A 93 -0.02 3.56 -3.14
C PHE A 93 0.88 4.18 -4.22
N LEU A 94 1.41 5.34 -3.90
CA LEU A 94 2.36 6.11 -4.69
C LEU A 94 3.67 6.20 -3.93
N PHE A 95 4.80 6.07 -4.61
CA PHE A 95 6.10 6.39 -4.03
C PHE A 95 7.00 7.14 -5.03
N SER A 96 7.88 8.00 -4.51
CA SER A 96 8.73 8.87 -5.33
C SER A 96 9.80 8.09 -6.10
N SER A 97 10.17 8.60 -7.25
CA SER A 97 11.30 8.09 -8.04
C SER A 97 12.64 8.22 -7.31
N GLU A 98 12.74 9.15 -6.36
CA GLU A 98 13.90 9.29 -5.48
C GLU A 98 14.15 8.00 -4.69
N ILE A 99 13.10 7.43 -4.08
CA ILE A 99 13.17 6.14 -3.36
C ILE A 99 13.63 5.01 -4.29
N ALA A 100 13.09 4.96 -5.52
CA ALA A 100 13.50 3.95 -6.49
C ALA A 100 14.99 4.08 -6.85
N ARG A 101 15.48 5.31 -7.04
CA ARG A 101 16.91 5.58 -7.33
C ARG A 101 17.82 5.25 -6.14
N GLU A 102 17.44 5.67 -4.92
CA GLU A 102 18.18 5.34 -3.70
C GLU A 102 18.37 3.84 -3.48
N ASN A 103 17.34 3.07 -3.81
CA ASN A 103 17.35 1.63 -3.64
C ASN A 103 17.97 0.86 -4.80
N GLY A 104 18.28 1.51 -5.93
CA GLY A 104 18.68 0.85 -7.18
C GLY A 104 17.56 0.01 -7.79
N GLY A 105 16.29 0.40 -7.54
CA GLY A 105 15.07 -0.30 -7.95
C GLY A 105 14.24 -0.80 -6.78
N TRP A 106 13.40 -1.79 -7.00
CA TRP A 106 12.59 -2.42 -5.95
C TRP A 106 13.40 -3.49 -5.22
N LYS A 107 13.54 -3.38 -3.90
CA LYS A 107 14.36 -4.28 -3.06
C LYS A 107 13.57 -5.09 -2.00
N HIS A 108 12.25 -4.93 -1.96
CA HIS A 108 11.37 -5.57 -0.98
C HIS A 108 10.77 -6.84 -1.57
N PHE A 109 11.11 -8.00 -1.04
CA PHE A 109 10.76 -9.32 -1.61
C PHE A 109 10.19 -10.30 -0.58
N LEU A 110 9.91 -9.86 0.64
CA LEU A 110 9.26 -10.68 1.65
C LEU A 110 7.78 -10.94 1.29
N LEU A 111 7.12 -11.83 2.02
CA LEU A 111 5.72 -12.18 1.76
C LEU A 111 4.73 -11.03 1.95
N THR A 112 5.14 -9.99 2.69
CA THR A 112 4.43 -8.72 2.89
C THR A 112 5.40 -7.61 2.53
N GLU A 113 5.67 -7.48 1.23
CA GLU A 113 6.61 -6.51 0.67
C GLU A 113 6.20 -5.06 0.94
N ASP A 114 4.89 -4.81 1.02
CA ASP A 114 4.26 -3.55 1.37
C ASP A 114 4.57 -3.12 2.81
N PHE A 115 4.46 -4.05 3.74
CA PHE A 115 4.83 -3.83 5.14
C PHE A 115 6.35 -3.70 5.31
N GLU A 116 7.15 -4.53 4.62
CA GLU A 116 8.61 -4.41 4.58
C GLU A 116 9.02 -3.02 4.07
N PHE A 117 8.39 -2.56 2.98
CA PHE A 117 8.62 -1.23 2.41
C PHE A 117 8.26 -0.12 3.40
N THR A 118 7.10 -0.21 4.05
CA THR A 118 6.68 0.76 5.06
C THR A 118 7.70 0.87 6.20
N VAL A 119 8.15 -0.26 6.74
CA VAL A 119 9.13 -0.30 7.84
C VAL A 119 10.48 0.27 7.39
N ASP A 120 10.97 -0.08 6.19
CA ASP A 120 12.21 0.48 5.63
C ASP A 120 12.13 2.01 5.50
N ARG A 121 10.99 2.55 5.10
CA ARG A 121 10.81 4.01 5.00
C ARG A 121 10.80 4.70 6.36
N ILE A 122 10.07 4.15 7.32
CA ILE A 122 10.03 4.71 8.68
C ILE A 122 11.41 4.68 9.33
N LEU A 123 12.20 3.61 9.13
CA LEU A 123 13.57 3.51 9.64
C LEU A 123 14.55 4.50 8.99
N LYS A 124 14.17 5.09 7.86
CA LYS A 124 14.90 6.13 7.16
C LYS A 124 14.32 7.54 7.39
N ASP A 125 13.51 7.68 8.42
CA ASP A 125 12.84 8.93 8.81
C ASP A 125 11.86 9.49 7.76
N ASP A 126 11.44 8.67 6.78
CA ASP A 126 10.36 9.04 5.85
C ASP A 126 8.99 8.80 6.51
N THR A 127 8.06 9.71 6.26
CA THR A 127 6.67 9.57 6.71
C THR A 127 5.80 9.13 5.54
N VAL A 128 5.04 8.04 5.73
CA VAL A 128 4.02 7.62 4.77
C VAL A 128 2.77 8.46 4.98
N GLY A 129 2.41 9.26 3.98
CA GLY A 129 1.18 10.04 3.95
C GLY A 129 -0.05 9.17 3.67
N TYR A 130 -1.23 9.70 3.96
CA TYR A 130 -2.50 9.04 3.68
C TYR A 130 -3.45 10.01 2.96
N CYS A 131 -4.02 9.55 1.84
CA CYS A 131 -5.02 10.29 1.09
C CYS A 131 -6.41 9.68 1.28
N GLU A 132 -7.25 10.35 2.07
CA GLU A 132 -8.61 9.89 2.37
C GLU A 132 -9.54 9.96 1.15
N ASN A 133 -9.32 10.92 0.25
CA ASN A 133 -10.16 11.16 -0.91
C ASN A 133 -9.80 10.28 -2.12
N ALA A 134 -8.61 9.70 -2.15
CA ALA A 134 -8.21 8.78 -3.19
C ALA A 134 -8.74 7.38 -2.89
N ILE A 135 -9.88 7.01 -3.48
CA ILE A 135 -10.57 5.75 -3.18
C ILE A 135 -10.20 4.69 -4.22
N ILE A 136 -9.76 3.53 -3.73
CA ILE A 136 -9.54 2.33 -4.52
C ILE A 136 -10.50 1.24 -4.06
N TYR A 137 -11.07 0.53 -5.02
CA TYR A 137 -11.97 -0.60 -4.77
C TYR A 137 -11.25 -1.90 -5.12
N ASP A 138 -11.10 -2.76 -4.13
CA ASP A 138 -10.38 -4.02 -4.19
C ASP A 138 -11.33 -5.21 -3.96
N GLU A 139 -10.98 -6.39 -4.46
CA GLU A 139 -11.80 -7.59 -4.31
C GLU A 139 -11.36 -8.41 -3.10
N GLN A 140 -12.32 -8.74 -2.24
CA GLN A 140 -12.06 -9.48 -1.02
C GLN A 140 -12.37 -10.97 -1.19
N PRO A 141 -11.65 -11.87 -0.49
CA PRO A 141 -11.92 -13.30 -0.56
C PRO A 141 -13.34 -13.65 -0.08
N THR A 142 -13.98 -14.56 -0.80
CA THR A 142 -15.33 -15.05 -0.49
C THR A 142 -15.36 -16.46 0.08
N ARG A 143 -14.20 -17.16 0.13
CA ARG A 143 -14.08 -18.54 0.63
C ARG A 143 -13.19 -18.60 1.87
N LEU A 144 -13.60 -19.37 2.89
CA LEU A 144 -12.85 -19.56 4.13
C LEU A 144 -11.43 -20.06 3.90
N GLY A 145 -11.24 -21.06 3.03
CA GLY A 145 -9.90 -21.59 2.73
C GLY A 145 -8.96 -20.54 2.15
N GLN A 146 -9.47 -19.71 1.22
CA GLN A 146 -8.73 -18.59 0.65
C GLN A 146 -8.35 -17.55 1.73
N SER A 147 -9.34 -17.18 2.55
CA SER A 147 -9.17 -16.26 3.67
C SER A 147 -8.08 -16.75 4.64
N PHE A 148 -8.14 -18.02 5.02
CA PHE A 148 -7.18 -18.62 5.95
C PHE A 148 -5.75 -18.63 5.37
N THR A 149 -5.61 -19.04 4.11
CA THR A 149 -4.31 -19.06 3.41
C THR A 149 -3.71 -17.66 3.31
N GLN A 150 -4.51 -16.66 2.97
CA GLN A 150 -4.06 -15.27 2.85
C GLN A 150 -3.60 -14.70 4.20
N ARG A 151 -4.39 -14.89 5.26
CA ARG A 151 -4.02 -14.42 6.61
C ARG A 151 -2.79 -15.13 7.16
N ALA A 152 -2.64 -16.43 6.92
CA ALA A 152 -1.44 -17.17 7.29
C ALA A 152 -0.19 -16.63 6.58
N ARG A 153 -0.32 -16.26 5.28
CA ARG A 153 0.74 -15.58 4.52
C ARG A 153 1.12 -14.24 5.15
N TRP A 154 0.13 -13.41 5.53
CA TRP A 154 0.38 -12.11 6.18
C TRP A 154 1.11 -12.27 7.51
N ILE A 155 0.63 -13.18 8.39
CA ILE A 155 1.28 -13.43 9.68
C ILE A 155 2.73 -13.86 9.47
N LYS A 156 2.97 -14.80 8.54
CA LYS A 156 4.33 -15.24 8.21
C LYS A 156 5.19 -14.08 7.70
N GLY A 157 4.65 -13.22 6.83
CA GLY A 157 5.34 -12.04 6.32
C GLY A 157 5.71 -11.05 7.43
N TYR A 158 4.79 -10.72 8.33
CA TYR A 158 5.07 -9.85 9.48
C TYR A 158 6.17 -10.41 10.39
N LEU A 159 6.17 -11.72 10.64
CA LEU A 159 7.24 -12.36 11.42
C LEU A 159 8.59 -12.29 10.69
N GLN A 160 8.62 -12.41 9.36
CA GLN A 160 9.83 -12.26 8.57
C GLN A 160 10.38 -10.82 8.64
N VAL A 161 9.52 -9.80 8.50
CA VAL A 161 9.94 -8.40 8.63
C VAL A 161 10.47 -8.13 10.05
N PHE A 162 9.73 -8.55 11.07
CA PHE A 162 10.14 -8.40 12.46
C PHE A 162 11.51 -9.01 12.74
N SER A 163 11.77 -10.25 12.29
CA SER A 163 13.06 -10.90 12.49
C SER A 163 14.22 -10.26 11.73
N ARG A 164 13.93 -9.48 10.67
CA ARG A 164 14.94 -8.78 9.88
C ARG A 164 15.30 -7.41 10.45
N CYS A 165 14.38 -6.81 11.20
CA CYS A 165 14.56 -5.47 11.80
C CYS A 165 15.13 -5.54 13.24
N LEU A 166 15.23 -6.74 13.83
CA LEU A 166 15.87 -6.99 15.13
C LEU A 166 17.29 -7.48 14.95
#